data_17279c44b0ec81c596cc93476e4146d2
#
_entry.id   17279c44b0ec81c596cc93476e4146d2
#
_cell.length_a   1.000
_cell.length_b   1.000
_cell.length_c   1.000
_cell.angle_alpha   90.00
_cell.angle_beta   90.00
_cell.angle_gamma   90.00
#
_symmetry.space_group_name_H-M   'P 1'
#
loop_
_entity.id
_entity.type
_entity.pdbx_description
1 polymer ?
#
loop_
_entity_poly.entity_id
_entity_poly.type
_entity_poly.pdbx_seq_one_letter_code
_entity_poly.pdbx_strand_id
1 'polypeptide(L)'
;MKQILKFEFELDENHLPVNMKMDTSDGSGSEDDIKALMISAWAARNKETLRIDLWTKDMPVNEMFIMYHQTMMGMANTLEKATGHDKLAGALKDYCEFFAEQTKIRG
;
A
#
# COMPACT_ATOMS: atom_id res chain seq x y z
N MET A 1 -12.57 13.16 -19.02
CA MET A 1 -13.35 12.42 -18.01
C MET A 1 -12.58 12.39 -16.69
N LYS A 2 -13.27 12.68 -15.61
CA LYS A 2 -12.63 12.68 -14.28
C LYS A 2 -13.06 11.48 -13.49
N GLN A 3 -12.10 10.90 -12.76
CA GLN A 3 -12.38 9.85 -11.79
C GLN A 3 -11.89 10.32 -10.42
N ILE A 4 -12.67 10.02 -9.40
CA ILE A 4 -12.34 10.41 -8.03
C ILE A 4 -12.18 9.15 -7.19
N LEU A 5 -11.08 9.11 -6.47
CA LEU A 5 -10.80 8.06 -5.48
C LEU A 5 -10.77 8.75 -4.12
N LYS A 6 -11.64 8.30 -3.23
CA LYS A 6 -11.82 8.93 -1.93
C LYS A 6 -11.57 7.92 -0.83
N PHE A 7 -10.76 8.30 0.15
CA PHE A 7 -10.54 7.51 1.35
C PHE A 7 -11.10 8.27 2.55
N GLU A 8 -11.89 7.59 3.36
CA GLU A 8 -12.40 8.14 4.61
C GLU A 8 -11.91 7.30 5.77
N PHE A 9 -11.54 7.93 6.86
CA PHE A 9 -11.12 7.21 8.06
C PHE A 9 -11.67 7.91 9.28
N GLU A 10 -12.13 7.11 10.24
CA GLU A 10 -12.59 7.59 11.53
C GLU A 10 -11.46 7.44 12.53
N LEU A 11 -11.30 8.45 13.39
CA LEU A 11 -10.29 8.45 14.44
C LEU A 11 -10.98 8.32 15.79
N ASP A 12 -10.33 7.63 16.71
CA ASP A 12 -10.80 7.59 18.07
C ASP A 12 -10.38 8.87 18.83
N GLU A 13 -10.68 8.93 20.12
CA GLU A 13 -10.34 10.10 20.93
C GLU A 13 -8.84 10.35 21.07
N ASN A 14 -8.00 9.36 20.76
CA ASN A 14 -6.54 9.49 20.72
C ASN A 14 -6.01 9.76 19.31
N HIS A 15 -6.90 10.05 18.35
CA HIS A 15 -6.58 10.31 16.94
C HIS A 15 -5.96 9.10 16.24
N LEU A 16 -6.32 7.88 16.69
CA LEU A 16 -5.88 6.65 16.04
C LEU A 16 -6.97 6.14 15.11
N PRO A 17 -6.62 5.65 13.90
CA PRO A 17 -7.63 5.13 12.98
C PRO A 17 -8.32 3.89 13.55
N VAL A 18 -9.64 3.87 13.49
CA VAL A 18 -10.46 2.73 13.94
C VAL A 18 -11.25 2.12 12.79
N ASN A 19 -11.49 2.89 11.73
CA ASN A 19 -12.22 2.43 10.56
C ASN A 19 -11.78 3.22 9.35
N MET A 20 -11.60 2.53 8.21
CA MET A 20 -11.24 3.17 6.95
C MET A 20 -12.05 2.56 5.82
N LYS A 21 -12.44 3.39 4.85
CA LYS A 21 -13.14 2.93 3.66
C LYS A 21 -12.68 3.68 2.43
N MET A 22 -12.86 3.07 1.29
CA MET A 22 -12.51 3.61 -0.01
C MET A 22 -13.74 3.65 -0.90
N ASP A 23 -13.94 4.78 -1.58
CA ASP A 23 -15.00 4.93 -2.57
C ASP A 23 -14.40 5.43 -3.88
N THR A 24 -14.89 4.86 -4.98
CA THR A 24 -14.58 5.38 -6.30
C THR A 24 -15.82 6.06 -6.87
N SER A 25 -15.61 7.05 -7.74
CA SER A 25 -16.72 7.83 -8.32
C SER A 25 -17.70 6.97 -9.12
N ASP A 26 -17.23 5.84 -9.69
CA ASP A 26 -18.08 4.92 -10.43
C ASP A 26 -18.58 3.75 -9.59
N GLY A 27 -18.19 3.68 -8.32
CA GLY A 27 -18.61 2.62 -7.39
C GLY A 27 -17.89 1.29 -7.59
N SER A 28 -17.05 1.14 -8.61
CA SER A 28 -16.43 -0.14 -8.96
C SER A 28 -15.37 -0.61 -7.97
N GLY A 29 -14.74 0.31 -7.24
CA GLY A 29 -13.66 -0.03 -6.31
C GLY A 29 -13.98 0.28 -4.86
N SER A 30 -15.25 0.35 -4.49
CA SER A 30 -15.64 0.69 -3.12
C SER A 30 -15.35 -0.46 -2.16
N GLU A 31 -14.79 -0.14 -1.01
CA GLU A 31 -14.44 -1.11 0.03
C GLU A 31 -14.58 -0.44 1.40
N ASP A 32 -15.27 -1.09 2.34
CA ASP A 32 -15.58 -0.51 3.64
C ASP A 32 -14.84 -1.15 4.82
N ASP A 33 -13.94 -2.10 4.55
CA ASP A 33 -13.19 -2.78 5.61
C ASP A 33 -11.68 -2.72 5.34
N ILE A 34 -11.16 -1.51 5.25
CA ILE A 34 -9.73 -1.28 5.04
C ILE A 34 -9.06 -1.12 6.38
N LYS A 35 -8.01 -1.91 6.63
CA LYS A 35 -7.26 -1.88 7.88
C LYS A 35 -5.95 -1.13 7.78
N ALA A 36 -5.40 -0.98 6.58
CA ALA A 36 -4.17 -0.24 6.36
C ALA A 36 -4.19 0.42 4.99
N LEU A 37 -3.50 1.56 4.88
CA LEU A 37 -3.48 2.34 3.66
C LEU A 37 -2.09 2.94 3.48
N MET A 38 -1.51 2.77 2.31
CA MET A 38 -0.22 3.37 1.96
C MET A 38 -0.39 4.10 0.64
N ILE A 39 -0.11 5.40 0.64
CA ILE A 39 -0.20 6.23 -0.56
C ILE A 39 1.16 6.88 -0.80
N SER A 40 1.62 6.81 -2.04
CA SER A 40 2.81 7.51 -2.52
C SER A 40 2.42 8.33 -3.74
N ALA A 41 2.69 9.62 -3.71
CA ALA A 41 2.39 10.51 -4.83
C ALA A 41 3.62 11.35 -5.13
N TRP A 42 4.02 11.40 -6.41
CA TRP A 42 5.20 12.18 -6.81
C TRP A 42 4.81 13.63 -7.06
N ALA A 43 5.35 14.52 -6.24
CA ALA A 43 5.15 15.96 -6.40
C ALA A 43 6.27 16.50 -7.28
N ALA A 44 6.00 16.64 -8.58
CA ALA A 44 7.02 16.97 -9.58
C ALA A 44 7.69 18.31 -9.35
N ARG A 45 6.95 19.31 -8.85
CA ARG A 45 7.46 20.64 -8.61
C ARG A 45 8.57 20.64 -7.54
N ASN A 46 8.34 19.89 -6.47
CA ASN A 46 9.28 19.84 -5.34
C ASN A 46 10.26 18.68 -5.43
N LYS A 47 10.03 17.75 -6.37
CA LYS A 47 10.79 16.50 -6.53
C LYS A 47 10.82 15.70 -5.23
N GLU A 48 9.63 15.56 -4.64
CA GLU A 48 9.43 14.80 -3.41
C GLU A 48 8.31 13.79 -3.57
N THR A 49 8.43 12.71 -2.85
CA THR A 49 7.34 11.75 -2.72
C THR A 49 6.52 12.08 -1.48
N LEU A 50 5.25 12.36 -1.68
CA LEU A 50 4.32 12.56 -0.59
C LEU A 50 3.81 11.20 -0.16
N ARG A 51 3.85 10.92 1.14
CA ARG A 51 3.45 9.64 1.68
C ARG A 51 2.40 9.80 2.77
N ILE A 52 1.41 8.93 2.71
CA ILE A 52 0.43 8.78 3.79
C ILE A 52 0.40 7.29 4.11
N ASP A 53 0.74 6.95 5.34
CA ASP A 53 0.72 5.57 5.83
C ASP A 53 -0.13 5.52 7.08
N LEU A 54 -1.25 4.79 7.01
CA LEU A 54 -2.20 4.67 8.11
C LEU A 54 -2.54 3.20 8.32
N TRP A 55 -2.79 2.82 9.57
CA TRP A 55 -3.32 1.50 9.89
C TRP A 55 -4.22 1.62 11.11
N THR A 56 -5.23 0.73 11.17
CA THR A 56 -6.13 0.69 12.31
C THR A 56 -5.43 0.02 13.49
N LYS A 57 -5.85 0.35 14.70
CA LYS A 57 -5.21 -0.22 15.90
C LYS A 57 -5.45 -1.72 16.05
N ASP A 58 -6.42 -2.29 15.33
CA ASP A 58 -6.67 -3.73 15.35
C ASP A 58 -6.03 -4.47 14.18
N MET A 59 -5.18 -3.80 13.39
CA MET A 59 -4.46 -4.44 12.27
C MET A 59 -3.46 -5.46 12.81
N PRO A 60 -3.64 -6.76 12.50
CA PRO A 60 -2.69 -7.76 12.99
C PRO A 60 -1.31 -7.61 12.33
N VAL A 61 -0.25 -7.88 13.08
CA VAL A 61 1.13 -7.73 12.59
C VAL A 61 1.38 -8.68 11.40
N ASN A 62 0.89 -9.91 11.49
CA ASN A 62 1.08 -10.86 10.39
C ASN A 62 0.41 -10.40 9.10
N GLU A 63 -0.74 -9.75 9.20
CA GLU A 63 -1.42 -9.20 8.01
C GLU A 63 -0.66 -7.99 7.47
N MET A 64 -0.06 -7.18 8.34
CA MET A 64 0.80 -6.08 7.90
C MET A 64 1.99 -6.61 7.09
N PHE A 65 2.60 -7.72 7.52
CA PHE A 65 3.67 -8.35 6.75
C PHE A 65 3.17 -8.81 5.37
N ILE A 66 1.98 -9.38 5.32
CA ILE A 66 1.39 -9.83 4.04
C ILE A 66 1.17 -8.62 3.13
N MET A 67 0.64 -7.53 3.66
CA MET A 67 0.43 -6.30 2.89
C MET A 67 1.74 -5.75 2.35
N TYR A 68 2.79 -5.70 3.20
CA TYR A 68 4.11 -5.23 2.77
C TYR A 68 4.65 -6.08 1.63
N HIS A 69 4.54 -7.41 1.76
CA HIS A 69 5.03 -8.32 0.74
C HIS A 69 4.31 -8.08 -0.59
N GLN A 70 2.98 -8.02 -0.57
CA GLN A 70 2.18 -7.79 -1.77
C GLN A 70 2.49 -6.42 -2.38
N THR A 71 2.65 -5.40 -1.55
CA THR A 71 2.97 -4.05 -2.00
C THR A 71 4.32 -4.00 -2.69
N MET A 72 5.35 -4.60 -2.09
CA MET A 72 6.69 -4.63 -2.68
C MET A 72 6.72 -5.43 -3.99
N MET A 73 5.98 -6.53 -4.07
CA MET A 73 5.88 -7.29 -5.33
C MET A 73 5.22 -6.45 -6.42
N GLY A 74 4.15 -5.73 -6.06
CA GLY A 74 3.51 -4.80 -6.99
C GLY A 74 4.45 -3.69 -7.44
N MET A 75 5.24 -3.15 -6.51
CA MET A 75 6.24 -2.11 -6.81
C MET A 75 7.30 -2.63 -7.77
N ALA A 76 7.77 -3.87 -7.57
CA ALA A 76 8.76 -4.48 -8.46
C ALA A 76 8.22 -4.61 -9.89
N ASN A 77 6.97 -5.06 -10.02
CA ASN A 77 6.34 -5.18 -11.34
C ASN A 77 6.15 -3.83 -12.01
N THR A 78 5.73 -2.83 -11.25
CA THR A 78 5.53 -1.48 -11.75
C THR A 78 6.86 -0.86 -12.17
N LEU A 79 7.92 -1.04 -11.38
CA LEU A 79 9.24 -0.53 -11.69
C LEU A 79 9.73 -1.09 -13.03
N GLU A 80 9.55 -2.39 -13.25
CA GLU A 80 9.95 -3.04 -14.48
C GLU A 80 9.17 -2.47 -15.68
N LYS A 81 7.86 -2.33 -15.55
CA LYS A 81 7.02 -1.76 -16.61
C LYS A 81 7.38 -0.31 -16.92
N ALA A 82 7.63 0.48 -15.89
CA ALA A 82 7.87 1.91 -16.05
C ALA A 82 9.26 2.21 -16.60
N THR A 83 10.26 1.43 -16.24
CA THR A 83 11.67 1.73 -16.56
C THR A 83 12.35 0.71 -17.47
N GLY A 84 11.81 -0.50 -17.59
CA GLY A 84 12.46 -1.59 -18.31
C GLY A 84 13.68 -2.16 -17.58
N HIS A 85 13.93 -1.74 -16.34
CA HIS A 85 15.14 -2.14 -15.61
C HIS A 85 14.91 -3.45 -14.85
N ASP A 86 15.15 -4.56 -15.55
CA ASP A 86 14.87 -5.90 -15.02
C ASP A 86 15.76 -6.30 -13.83
N LYS A 87 17.01 -5.81 -13.79
CA LYS A 87 17.91 -6.11 -12.66
C LYS A 87 17.43 -5.51 -11.35
N LEU A 88 17.01 -4.25 -11.38
CA LEU A 88 16.46 -3.62 -10.18
C LEU A 88 15.18 -4.29 -9.73
N ALA A 89 14.29 -4.56 -10.67
CA ALA A 89 13.03 -5.24 -10.36
C ALA A 89 13.29 -6.65 -9.81
N GLY A 90 14.24 -7.38 -10.41
CA GLY A 90 14.61 -8.71 -9.94
C GLY A 90 15.20 -8.70 -8.53
N ALA A 91 16.06 -7.72 -8.23
CA ALA A 91 16.63 -7.58 -6.89
C ALA A 91 15.54 -7.29 -5.84
N LEU A 92 14.56 -6.48 -6.20
CA LEU A 92 13.44 -6.21 -5.29
C LEU A 92 12.59 -7.46 -5.07
N LYS A 93 12.36 -8.26 -6.13
CA LYS A 93 11.66 -9.54 -6.00
C LYS A 93 12.43 -10.50 -5.10
N ASP A 94 13.76 -10.52 -5.22
CA ASP A 94 14.61 -11.34 -4.34
C ASP A 94 14.46 -10.91 -2.89
N TYR A 95 14.41 -9.61 -2.64
CA TYR A 95 14.16 -9.11 -1.29
C TYR A 95 12.78 -9.56 -0.78
N CYS A 96 11.77 -9.59 -1.65
CA CYS A 96 10.44 -10.05 -1.27
C CYS A 96 10.47 -11.53 -0.83
N GLU A 97 11.28 -12.36 -1.48
CA GLU A 97 11.46 -13.76 -1.06
C GLU A 97 12.09 -13.84 0.32
N PHE A 98 13.15 -13.07 0.55
CA PHE A 98 13.79 -12.98 1.86
C PHE A 98 12.79 -12.51 2.92
N PHE A 99 11.99 -11.48 2.59
CA PHE A 99 10.98 -10.94 3.48
C PHE A 99 9.95 -12.01 3.87
N ALA A 100 9.47 -12.76 2.87
CA ALA A 100 8.48 -13.82 3.11
C ALA A 100 9.04 -14.93 4.01
N GLU A 101 10.32 -15.28 3.84
CA GLU A 101 10.98 -16.26 4.68
C GLU A 101 11.14 -15.78 6.12
N GLN A 102 11.60 -14.54 6.28
CA GLN A 102 11.84 -13.97 7.60
C GLN A 102 10.56 -13.77 8.40
N THR A 103 9.47 -13.41 7.73
CA THR A 103 8.20 -13.15 8.38
C THR A 103 7.32 -14.38 8.49
N LYS A 104 7.69 -15.47 7.82
CA LYS A 104 6.96 -16.74 7.82
C LYS A 104 5.51 -16.60 7.36
N ILE A 105 5.27 -15.69 6.42
CA ILE A 105 3.93 -15.49 5.85
C ILE A 105 3.55 -16.59 4.86
N ARG A 106 4.52 -17.41 4.45
CA ARG A 106 4.29 -18.62 3.68
C ARG A 106 4.37 -19.80 4.64
N GLY A 107 3.26 -20.32 4.98
CA GLY A 107 3.07 -21.37 5.94
C GLY A 107 4.15 -22.42 6.15
#